data_a04e85be9f0791e6f0a8edb68a33227e
#
_entry.id   a04e85be9f0791e6f0a8edb68a33227e
#
_cell.length_a   1.000
_cell.length_b   1.000
_cell.length_c   1.000
_cell.angle_alpha   90.00
_cell.angle_beta   90.00
_cell.angle_gamma   90.00
#
_symmetry.space_group_name_H-M   'P 1'
#
loop_
_entity.id
_entity.type
_entity.pdbx_description
1 polymer ?
#
loop_
_entity_poly.entity_id
_entity_poly.type
_entity_poly.pdbx_seq_one_letter_code
_entity_poly.pdbx_strand_id
1 'polypeptide(L)'
;MCRGPHVPNTRVLRHFQLTNITGAYWRGDANNTQLQRIYGIAFNSKDDLKAHQLFLEEAKKRDHRELAKRMDLFHLQVEAPGMVFWHPAGWTVYQVLEQYVREYQKKEEYSEIKTPLMMDQEFWKRTGHWDNYQDAMFTTHSEKRDYAIKPMNCPAHCQIFDQGVKSYRDLPIRFAEFGCCHRNEPSGSLHGLMRVRNFTQDDGHIFCTPEQVGEEVKRFNSMLYSMYKELGFDEVIVRMSTRPEKRVGDDATWDLSLIHI
;
A
#
# COMPACT_ATOMS: atom_id res chain seq x y z
N MET A 1 -6.59 4.08 28.54
CA MET A 1 -6.35 3.27 29.74
C MET A 1 -5.83 1.91 29.27
N CYS A 2 -5.00 1.26 30.08
CA CYS A 2 -4.42 -0.04 29.75
C CYS A 2 -5.49 -1.14 29.65
N ARG A 3 -5.38 -2.04 28.68
CA ARG A 3 -6.33 -3.16 28.45
C ARG A 3 -5.72 -4.53 28.72
N GLY A 4 -4.44 -4.58 29.07
CA GLY A 4 -3.73 -5.85 29.25
C GLY A 4 -3.65 -6.29 30.70
N PRO A 5 -3.22 -7.52 30.95
CA PRO A 5 -2.79 -7.94 32.27
C PRO A 5 -1.59 -7.10 32.72
N HIS A 6 -1.52 -6.82 34.02
CA HIS A 6 -0.43 -6.06 34.60
C HIS A 6 0.47 -6.98 35.41
N VAL A 7 1.76 -6.65 35.46
CA VAL A 7 2.68 -7.31 36.37
C VAL A 7 2.35 -6.91 37.83
N PRO A 8 2.55 -7.81 38.81
CA PRO A 8 2.21 -7.54 40.19
C PRO A 8 2.95 -6.32 40.80
N ASN A 9 4.19 -6.09 40.32
CA ASN A 9 4.99 -4.93 40.68
C ASN A 9 6.11 -4.72 39.65
N THR A 10 6.73 -3.54 39.64
CA THR A 10 7.78 -3.16 38.67
C THR A 10 9.12 -3.87 38.86
N ARG A 11 9.32 -4.63 39.93
CA ARG A 11 10.57 -5.37 40.19
C ARG A 11 10.83 -6.45 39.16
N VAL A 12 9.79 -6.92 38.43
CA VAL A 12 9.94 -7.90 37.34
C VAL A 12 10.49 -7.25 36.06
N LEU A 13 10.40 -5.93 35.93
CA LEU A 13 10.89 -5.18 34.75
C LEU A 13 12.38 -4.86 34.95
N ARG A 14 13.25 -5.85 34.80
CA ARG A 14 14.71 -5.70 35.01
C ARG A 14 15.46 -5.23 33.77
N HIS A 15 14.97 -5.61 32.60
CA HIS A 15 15.61 -5.37 31.32
C HIS A 15 14.71 -4.47 30.47
N PHE A 16 14.77 -3.17 30.72
CA PHE A 16 13.97 -2.18 30.01
C PHE A 16 14.80 -0.98 29.56
N GLN A 17 14.27 -0.25 28.63
CA GLN A 17 14.83 1.01 28.17
C GLN A 17 13.70 1.97 27.83
N LEU A 18 13.84 3.23 28.25
CA LEU A 18 13.01 4.32 27.74
C LEU A 18 13.54 4.75 26.38
N THR A 19 12.68 4.82 25.38
CA THR A 19 13.08 5.03 23.98
C THR A 19 12.80 6.42 23.47
N ASN A 20 11.68 7.03 23.90
CA ASN A 20 11.29 8.35 23.41
C ASN A 20 10.31 9.06 24.35
N ILE A 21 10.23 10.39 24.24
CA ILE A 21 9.25 11.24 24.88
C ILE A 21 8.63 12.14 23.81
N THR A 22 7.30 12.16 23.71
CA THR A 22 6.57 12.99 22.76
C THR A 22 5.41 13.71 23.44
N GLY A 23 4.92 14.80 22.85
CA GLY A 23 3.64 15.37 23.21
C GLY A 23 2.48 14.44 22.82
N ALA A 24 1.43 14.45 23.59
CA ALA A 24 0.18 13.77 23.28
C ALA A 24 -1.00 14.53 23.87
N TYR A 25 -2.16 14.46 23.26
CA TYR A 25 -3.38 15.00 23.83
C TYR A 25 -4.18 13.91 24.56
N TRP A 26 -4.81 14.29 25.65
CA TRP A 26 -5.67 13.37 26.40
C TRP A 26 -6.76 12.78 25.49
N ARG A 27 -6.85 11.46 25.41
CA ARG A 27 -7.76 10.70 24.54
C ARG A 27 -7.60 10.96 23.03
N GLY A 28 -6.48 11.53 22.61
CA GLY A 28 -6.19 11.79 21.18
C GLY A 28 -6.91 13.00 20.59
N ASP A 29 -7.57 13.81 21.39
CA ASP A 29 -8.27 15.02 20.95
C ASP A 29 -7.42 16.25 21.24
N ALA A 30 -7.13 17.03 20.21
CA ALA A 30 -6.27 18.23 20.28
C ALA A 30 -6.86 19.35 21.17
N ASN A 31 -8.15 19.32 21.46
CA ASN A 31 -8.81 20.27 22.36
C ASN A 31 -8.63 19.90 23.85
N ASN A 32 -8.16 18.70 24.14
CA ASN A 32 -7.92 18.24 25.50
C ASN A 32 -6.52 18.64 26.01
N THR A 33 -6.31 18.42 27.32
CA THR A 33 -5.03 18.69 27.97
C THR A 33 -3.86 18.00 27.27
N GLN A 34 -2.81 18.78 26.99
CA GLN A 34 -1.56 18.26 26.47
C GLN A 34 -0.81 17.51 27.56
N LEU A 35 -0.37 16.31 27.25
CA LEU A 35 0.38 15.40 28.11
C LEU A 35 1.72 15.05 27.48
N GLN A 36 2.61 14.50 28.27
CA GLN A 36 3.82 13.84 27.80
C GLN A 36 3.57 12.33 27.69
N ARG A 37 3.94 11.75 26.56
CA ARG A 37 3.90 10.31 26.35
C ARG A 37 5.33 9.76 26.35
N ILE A 38 5.60 8.87 27.28
CA ILE A 38 6.87 8.20 27.43
C ILE A 38 6.77 6.80 26.82
N TYR A 39 7.67 6.47 25.92
CA TYR A 39 7.77 5.17 25.30
C TYR A 39 8.92 4.37 25.91
N GLY A 40 8.75 3.08 26.00
CA GLY A 40 9.77 2.18 26.49
C GLY A 40 9.54 0.75 25.99
N ILE A 41 10.58 -0.03 26.04
CA ILE A 41 10.60 -1.45 25.72
C ILE A 41 11.10 -2.24 26.93
N ALA A 42 10.61 -3.47 27.09
CA ALA A 42 11.05 -4.39 28.14
C ALA A 42 11.15 -5.81 27.59
N PHE A 43 12.14 -6.55 28.06
CA PHE A 43 12.43 -7.92 27.65
C PHE A 43 12.67 -8.83 28.84
N ASN A 44 12.59 -10.15 28.61
CA ASN A 44 12.79 -11.15 29.64
C ASN A 44 14.27 -11.28 30.07
N SER A 45 15.19 -11.00 29.15
CA SER A 45 16.63 -11.06 29.40
C SER A 45 17.36 -9.79 28.92
N LYS A 46 18.59 -9.59 29.44
CA LYS A 46 19.48 -8.52 28.97
C LYS A 46 19.92 -8.76 27.53
N ASP A 47 20.08 -10.00 27.15
CA ASP A 47 20.53 -10.37 25.81
C ASP A 47 19.43 -10.09 24.76
N ASP A 48 18.17 -10.37 25.07
CA ASP A 48 17.02 -10.02 24.21
C ASP A 48 16.91 -8.50 24.04
N LEU A 49 17.09 -7.73 25.11
CA LEU A 49 17.08 -6.28 25.04
C LEU A 49 18.21 -5.78 24.14
N LYS A 50 19.42 -6.33 24.29
CA LYS A 50 20.59 -5.97 23.46
C LYS A 50 20.39 -6.37 22.00
N ALA A 51 19.86 -7.56 21.74
CA ALA A 51 19.52 -8.01 20.38
C ALA A 51 18.51 -7.07 19.72
N HIS A 52 17.48 -6.66 20.47
CA HIS A 52 16.50 -5.71 19.96
C HIS A 52 17.08 -4.31 19.71
N GLN A 53 17.97 -3.82 20.57
CA GLN A 53 18.69 -2.57 20.34
C GLN A 53 19.49 -2.61 19.04
N LEU A 54 20.25 -3.69 18.83
CA LEU A 54 21.02 -3.91 17.60
C LEU A 54 20.10 -3.96 16.37
N PHE A 55 18.99 -4.66 16.48
CA PHE A 55 17.96 -4.69 15.42
C PHE A 55 17.45 -3.28 15.07
N LEU A 56 17.15 -2.44 16.07
CA LEU A 56 16.71 -1.06 15.85
C LEU A 56 17.80 -0.19 15.21
N GLU A 57 19.06 -0.37 15.60
CA GLU A 57 20.21 0.32 14.99
C GLU A 57 20.37 -0.07 13.51
N GLU A 58 20.27 -1.36 13.19
CA GLU A 58 20.31 -1.85 11.81
C GLU A 58 19.13 -1.37 10.99
N ALA A 59 17.91 -1.36 11.57
CA ALA A 59 16.72 -0.83 10.93
C ALA A 59 16.88 0.67 10.60
N LYS A 60 17.48 1.46 11.52
CA LYS A 60 17.76 2.88 11.30
C LYS A 60 18.74 3.12 10.15
N LYS A 61 19.76 2.29 10.01
CA LYS A 61 20.73 2.37 8.88
C LYS A 61 20.06 2.13 7.53
N ARG A 62 18.95 1.37 7.51
CA ARG A 62 18.17 1.02 6.32
C ARG A 62 16.95 1.93 6.11
N ASP A 63 16.77 2.94 6.96
CA ASP A 63 15.65 3.88 6.79
C ASP A 63 15.77 4.62 5.46
N HIS A 64 14.78 4.42 4.60
CA HIS A 64 14.77 4.99 3.25
C HIS A 64 14.85 6.52 3.25
N ARG A 65 14.40 7.20 4.31
CA ARG A 65 14.46 8.66 4.45
C ARG A 65 15.90 9.15 4.70
N GLU A 66 16.68 8.39 5.48
CA GLU A 66 18.10 8.67 5.70
C GLU A 66 18.94 8.30 4.47
N LEU A 67 18.60 7.18 3.83
CA LEU A 67 19.23 6.77 2.56
C LEU A 67 18.96 7.81 1.46
N ALA A 68 17.74 8.31 1.35
CA ALA A 68 17.37 9.31 0.37
C ALA A 68 18.21 10.58 0.49
N LYS A 69 18.40 11.09 1.72
CA LYS A 69 19.24 12.26 1.97
C LYS A 69 20.71 12.01 1.62
N ARG A 70 21.23 10.87 2.06
CA ARG A 70 22.66 10.51 1.88
C ARG A 70 23.02 10.27 0.42
N MET A 71 22.09 9.71 -0.35
CA MET A 71 22.28 9.33 -1.76
C MET A 71 21.62 10.28 -2.75
N ASP A 72 21.02 11.35 -2.27
CA ASP A 72 20.31 12.35 -3.10
C ASP A 72 19.24 11.74 -4.01
N LEU A 73 18.36 10.88 -3.41
CA LEU A 73 17.39 10.11 -4.18
C LEU A 73 16.07 10.86 -4.41
N PHE A 74 15.54 11.49 -3.38
CA PHE A 74 14.26 12.22 -3.43
C PHE A 74 14.11 13.14 -2.23
N HIS A 75 13.13 14.07 -2.33
CA HIS A 75 12.65 14.84 -1.19
C HIS A 75 11.12 14.96 -1.17
N LEU A 76 10.62 15.42 -0.04
CA LEU A 76 9.22 15.80 0.18
C LEU A 76 9.18 17.25 0.62
N GLN A 77 8.20 18.02 0.15
CA GLN A 77 8.07 19.44 0.51
C GLN A 77 6.61 19.83 0.77
N VAL A 78 6.42 21.00 1.37
CA VAL A 78 5.13 21.46 1.87
C VAL A 78 4.12 21.79 0.76
N GLU A 79 4.59 22.15 -0.43
CA GLU A 79 3.75 22.49 -1.58
C GLU A 79 3.09 21.25 -2.21
N ALA A 80 3.66 20.06 -1.94
CA ALA A 80 3.12 18.79 -2.42
C ALA A 80 3.19 17.72 -1.31
N PRO A 81 2.37 17.87 -0.24
CA PRO A 81 2.49 17.01 0.93
C PRO A 81 2.12 15.56 0.60
N GLY A 82 3.05 14.64 0.88
CA GLY A 82 2.90 13.23 0.54
C GLY A 82 3.09 12.89 -0.94
N MET A 83 3.68 13.78 -1.72
CA MET A 83 4.05 13.55 -3.12
C MET A 83 5.57 13.71 -3.27
N VAL A 84 6.18 12.78 -3.99
CA VAL A 84 7.64 12.63 -4.02
C VAL A 84 8.25 13.40 -5.17
N PHE A 85 9.29 14.18 -4.88
CA PHE A 85 10.16 14.81 -5.88
C PHE A 85 11.39 13.91 -6.07
N TRP A 86 11.43 13.19 -7.17
CA TRP A 86 12.54 12.30 -7.51
C TRP A 86 13.73 13.07 -8.08
N HIS A 87 14.90 12.88 -7.48
CA HIS A 87 16.16 13.41 -8.01
C HIS A 87 16.74 12.46 -9.07
N PRO A 88 17.72 12.89 -9.86
CA PRO A 88 18.26 12.08 -10.95
C PRO A 88 18.70 10.67 -10.54
N ALA A 89 19.39 10.55 -9.39
CA ALA A 89 19.83 9.25 -8.88
C ALA A 89 18.63 8.36 -8.47
N GLY A 90 17.67 8.93 -7.74
CA GLY A 90 16.45 8.22 -7.34
C GLY A 90 15.59 7.84 -8.52
N TRP A 91 15.46 8.73 -9.51
CA TRP A 91 14.72 8.43 -10.72
C TRP A 91 15.35 7.30 -11.54
N THR A 92 16.68 7.23 -11.59
CA THR A 92 17.38 6.10 -12.21
C THR A 92 17.04 4.77 -11.52
N VAL A 93 17.07 4.73 -10.19
CA VAL A 93 16.69 3.52 -9.43
C VAL A 93 15.24 3.15 -9.71
N TYR A 94 14.33 4.14 -9.71
CA TYR A 94 12.93 3.95 -10.01
C TYR A 94 12.73 3.29 -11.39
N GLN A 95 13.37 3.84 -12.43
CA GLN A 95 13.28 3.31 -13.81
C GLN A 95 13.84 1.89 -13.93
N VAL A 96 14.92 1.58 -13.22
CA VAL A 96 15.50 0.22 -13.20
C VAL A 96 14.53 -0.77 -12.57
N LEU A 97 13.90 -0.41 -11.46
CA LEU A 97 12.89 -1.25 -10.81
C LEU A 97 11.64 -1.42 -11.68
N GLU A 98 11.17 -0.34 -12.29
CA GLU A 98 10.02 -0.39 -13.21
C GLU A 98 10.31 -1.31 -14.41
N GLN A 99 11.51 -1.21 -15.00
CA GLN A 99 11.90 -2.08 -16.10
C GLN A 99 12.03 -3.54 -15.66
N TYR A 100 12.59 -3.79 -14.48
CA TYR A 100 12.67 -5.14 -13.91
C TYR A 100 11.29 -5.79 -13.76
N VAL A 101 10.33 -5.09 -13.20
CA VAL A 101 8.95 -5.58 -13.04
C VAL A 101 8.29 -5.79 -14.41
N ARG A 102 8.50 -4.87 -15.37
CA ARG A 102 7.96 -4.98 -16.73
C ARG A 102 8.44 -6.25 -17.44
N GLU A 103 9.69 -6.63 -17.24
CA GLU A 103 10.25 -7.87 -17.82
C GLU A 103 9.58 -9.12 -17.23
N TYR A 104 9.32 -9.15 -15.92
CA TYR A 104 8.55 -10.20 -15.30
C TYR A 104 7.11 -10.27 -15.81
N GLN A 105 6.42 -9.14 -15.87
CA GLN A 105 5.05 -9.07 -16.38
C GLN A 105 4.98 -9.57 -17.83
N LYS A 106 5.94 -9.16 -18.68
CA LYS A 106 6.03 -9.63 -20.07
C LYS A 106 6.27 -11.13 -20.16
N LYS A 107 7.15 -11.69 -19.33
CA LYS A 107 7.42 -13.13 -19.25
C LYS A 107 6.17 -13.91 -18.85
N GLU A 108 5.36 -13.34 -17.97
CA GLU A 108 4.10 -13.92 -17.51
C GLU A 108 2.89 -13.56 -18.40
N GLU A 109 3.16 -13.05 -19.60
CA GLU A 109 2.17 -12.74 -20.64
C GLU A 109 1.14 -11.67 -20.24
N TYR A 110 1.55 -10.70 -19.42
CA TYR A 110 0.73 -9.51 -19.21
C TYR A 110 0.88 -8.53 -20.38
N SER A 111 -0.25 -8.01 -20.83
CA SER A 111 -0.32 -6.91 -21.77
C SER A 111 -0.27 -5.58 -21.02
N GLU A 112 0.77 -4.78 -21.25
CA GLU A 112 0.87 -3.45 -20.64
C GLU A 112 -0.17 -2.52 -21.27
N ILE A 113 -0.96 -1.86 -20.44
CA ILE A 113 -1.99 -0.89 -20.81
C ILE A 113 -1.74 0.45 -20.11
N LYS A 114 -2.48 1.49 -20.53
CA LYS A 114 -2.44 2.80 -19.88
C LYS A 114 -3.82 3.39 -19.81
N THR A 115 -4.23 3.82 -18.62
CA THR A 115 -5.54 4.42 -18.38
C THR A 115 -5.43 5.89 -17.98
N PRO A 116 -6.48 6.70 -18.22
CA PRO A 116 -6.48 8.11 -17.85
C PRO A 116 -6.29 8.33 -16.36
N LEU A 117 -5.55 9.38 -16.01
CA LEU A 117 -5.35 9.77 -14.61
C LEU A 117 -6.62 10.33 -13.98
N MET A 118 -7.39 11.09 -14.73
CA MET A 118 -8.57 11.82 -14.27
C MET A 118 -9.80 11.39 -15.07
N MET A 119 -10.89 11.09 -14.37
CA MET A 119 -12.14 10.64 -14.96
C MET A 119 -13.33 11.35 -14.31
N ASP A 120 -14.43 11.44 -15.08
CA ASP A 120 -15.68 12.08 -14.68
C ASP A 120 -16.30 11.42 -13.43
N GLN A 121 -16.98 12.20 -12.61
CA GLN A 121 -17.68 11.76 -11.40
C GLN A 121 -18.65 10.61 -11.67
N GLU A 122 -19.38 10.64 -12.80
CA GLU A 122 -20.35 9.62 -13.13
C GLU A 122 -19.73 8.23 -13.32
N PHE A 123 -18.48 8.18 -13.79
CA PHE A 123 -17.71 6.95 -13.83
C PHE A 123 -17.50 6.37 -12.42
N TRP A 124 -17.12 7.20 -11.47
CA TRP A 124 -16.87 6.81 -10.08
C TRP A 124 -18.14 6.46 -9.31
N LYS A 125 -19.28 7.08 -9.66
CA LYS A 125 -20.61 6.71 -9.12
C LYS A 125 -21.02 5.32 -9.59
N ARG A 126 -20.90 5.03 -10.89
CA ARG A 126 -21.26 3.71 -11.43
C ARG A 126 -20.47 2.56 -10.81
N THR A 127 -19.23 2.83 -10.39
CA THR A 127 -18.36 1.84 -9.76
C THR A 127 -18.43 1.83 -8.23
N GLY A 128 -19.32 2.65 -7.64
CA GLY A 128 -19.52 2.76 -6.18
C GLY A 128 -18.41 3.46 -5.43
N HIS A 129 -17.36 3.93 -6.12
CA HIS A 129 -16.22 4.58 -5.47
C HIS A 129 -16.58 5.95 -4.95
N TRP A 130 -17.42 6.68 -5.64
CA TRP A 130 -17.85 8.02 -5.22
C TRP A 130 -18.51 8.00 -3.86
N ASP A 131 -19.42 7.06 -3.62
CA ASP A 131 -20.19 6.98 -2.38
C ASP A 131 -19.36 6.43 -1.19
N ASN A 132 -18.36 5.60 -1.46
CA ASN A 132 -17.62 4.89 -0.42
C ASN A 132 -16.20 5.44 -0.17
N TYR A 133 -15.63 6.21 -1.12
CA TYR A 133 -14.24 6.66 -1.10
C TYR A 133 -14.07 8.15 -1.39
N GLN A 134 -15.13 8.95 -1.42
CA GLN A 134 -15.07 10.37 -1.78
C GLN A 134 -14.06 11.15 -0.95
N ASP A 135 -14.01 10.92 0.36
CA ASP A 135 -13.07 11.60 1.28
C ASP A 135 -11.59 11.28 0.96
N ALA A 136 -11.34 10.12 0.37
CA ALA A 136 -10.01 9.68 -0.02
C ALA A 136 -9.64 10.05 -1.46
N MET A 137 -10.50 10.73 -2.22
CA MET A 137 -10.26 11.11 -3.60
C MET A 137 -9.90 12.60 -3.71
N PHE A 138 -8.97 12.92 -4.60
CA PHE A 138 -8.76 14.29 -5.05
C PHE A 138 -9.76 14.62 -6.15
N THR A 139 -10.59 15.63 -5.93
CA THR A 139 -11.61 16.06 -6.87
C THR A 139 -11.28 17.42 -7.46
N THR A 140 -11.76 17.69 -8.67
CA THR A 140 -11.64 18.96 -9.34
C THR A 140 -12.90 19.24 -10.18
N HIS A 141 -13.11 20.51 -10.49
CA HIS A 141 -14.24 20.95 -11.30
C HIS A 141 -13.74 21.65 -12.56
N SER A 142 -14.26 21.28 -13.73
CA SER A 142 -13.96 21.93 -15.00
C SER A 142 -15.15 21.79 -15.95
N GLU A 143 -15.42 22.82 -16.75
CA GLU A 143 -16.48 22.82 -17.78
C GLU A 143 -17.86 22.34 -17.27
N LYS A 144 -18.24 22.73 -16.07
CA LYS A 144 -19.49 22.33 -15.38
C LYS A 144 -19.58 20.83 -15.06
N ARG A 145 -18.44 20.14 -14.95
CA ARG A 145 -18.32 18.74 -14.56
C ARG A 145 -17.39 18.57 -13.39
N ASP A 146 -17.69 17.61 -12.56
CA ASP A 146 -16.81 17.15 -11.48
C ASP A 146 -16.01 15.95 -11.95
N TYR A 147 -14.73 15.97 -11.62
CA TYR A 147 -13.77 14.92 -11.94
C TYR A 147 -13.07 14.47 -10.67
N ALA A 148 -12.55 13.24 -10.69
CA ALA A 148 -11.64 12.80 -9.67
C ALA A 148 -10.38 12.19 -10.29
N ILE A 149 -9.26 12.39 -9.60
CA ILE A 149 -8.01 11.71 -9.90
C ILE A 149 -8.13 10.28 -9.39
N LYS A 150 -7.75 9.30 -10.19
CA LYS A 150 -7.95 7.89 -9.86
C LYS A 150 -7.23 7.48 -8.58
N PRO A 151 -7.96 6.91 -7.59
CA PRO A 151 -7.37 6.33 -6.39
C PRO A 151 -6.91 4.89 -6.59
N MET A 152 -7.34 4.25 -7.69
CA MET A 152 -7.03 2.88 -8.10
C MET A 152 -7.26 2.68 -9.60
N ASN A 153 -6.70 1.61 -10.16
CA ASN A 153 -6.74 1.33 -11.60
C ASN A 153 -7.88 0.37 -12.00
N CYS A 154 -8.38 -0.45 -11.07
CA CYS A 154 -9.32 -1.55 -11.32
C CYS A 154 -10.51 -1.17 -12.21
N PRO A 155 -11.26 -0.10 -11.95
CA PRO A 155 -12.43 0.24 -12.77
C PRO A 155 -12.06 0.58 -14.22
N ALA A 156 -10.91 1.21 -14.42
CA ALA A 156 -10.46 1.60 -15.76
C ALA A 156 -9.96 0.39 -16.57
N HIS A 157 -9.33 -0.60 -15.93
CA HIS A 157 -8.98 -1.86 -16.56
C HIS A 157 -10.21 -2.63 -17.03
N CYS A 158 -11.28 -2.64 -16.21
CA CYS A 158 -12.57 -3.22 -16.62
C CYS A 158 -13.16 -2.51 -17.86
N GLN A 159 -12.99 -1.18 -17.99
CA GLN A 159 -13.44 -0.47 -19.18
C GLN A 159 -12.65 -0.87 -20.45
N ILE A 160 -11.36 -1.14 -20.33
CA ILE A 160 -10.58 -1.66 -21.46
C ILE A 160 -11.02 -3.09 -21.79
N PHE A 161 -11.24 -3.92 -20.77
CA PHE A 161 -11.74 -5.27 -20.98
C PHE A 161 -13.13 -5.29 -21.65
N ASP A 162 -13.99 -4.35 -21.33
CA ASP A 162 -15.36 -4.21 -21.89
C ASP A 162 -15.37 -3.75 -23.35
N GLN A 163 -14.25 -3.29 -23.91
CA GLN A 163 -14.19 -2.89 -25.31
C GLN A 163 -14.16 -4.10 -26.25
N GLY A 164 -15.06 -4.10 -27.23
CA GLY A 164 -15.15 -5.15 -28.26
C GLY A 164 -15.74 -6.47 -27.76
N VAL A 165 -16.00 -7.34 -28.73
CA VAL A 165 -16.52 -8.70 -28.46
C VAL A 165 -15.38 -9.62 -28.11
N LYS A 166 -15.51 -10.32 -26.98
CA LYS A 166 -14.54 -11.32 -26.50
C LYS A 166 -15.21 -12.70 -26.40
N SER A 167 -14.44 -13.72 -26.68
CA SER A 167 -14.84 -15.11 -26.48
C SER A 167 -14.25 -15.63 -25.16
N TYR A 168 -14.94 -16.58 -24.52
CA TYR A 168 -14.36 -17.31 -23.39
C TYR A 168 -13.03 -18.03 -23.75
N ARG A 169 -12.77 -18.24 -25.06
CA ARG A 169 -11.52 -18.83 -25.56
C ARG A 169 -10.34 -17.86 -25.54
N ASP A 170 -10.62 -16.57 -25.41
CA ASP A 170 -9.60 -15.54 -25.31
C ASP A 170 -9.05 -15.40 -23.87
N LEU A 171 -9.73 -16.04 -22.90
CA LEU A 171 -9.35 -16.02 -21.51
C LEU A 171 -8.30 -17.10 -21.17
N PRO A 172 -7.38 -16.83 -20.26
CA PRO A 172 -7.28 -15.63 -19.43
C PRO A 172 -6.63 -14.45 -20.16
N ILE A 173 -7.15 -13.24 -19.90
CA ILE A 173 -6.55 -11.98 -20.35
C ILE A 173 -5.90 -11.31 -19.14
N ARG A 174 -4.61 -10.97 -19.25
CA ARG A 174 -3.83 -10.33 -18.18
C ARG A 174 -3.42 -8.94 -18.61
N PHE A 175 -3.91 -7.92 -17.91
CA PHE A 175 -3.49 -6.54 -18.10
C PHE A 175 -2.55 -6.11 -16.97
N ALA A 176 -1.56 -5.30 -17.30
CA ALA A 176 -0.69 -4.64 -16.32
C ALA A 176 -0.58 -3.14 -16.62
N GLU A 177 -0.48 -2.33 -15.58
CA GLU A 177 -0.27 -0.89 -15.72
C GLU A 177 0.67 -0.39 -14.63
N PHE A 178 1.69 0.37 -15.00
CA PHE A 178 2.33 1.28 -14.05
C PHE A 178 1.41 2.49 -13.87
N GLY A 179 0.43 2.29 -12.99
CA GLY A 179 -0.70 3.18 -12.76
C GLY A 179 -0.40 4.20 -11.68
N CYS A 180 -0.32 5.48 -12.06
CA CYS A 180 -0.18 6.58 -11.11
C CYS A 180 -1.51 6.82 -10.42
N CYS A 181 -1.57 6.58 -9.12
CA CYS A 181 -2.76 6.76 -8.29
C CYS A 181 -2.56 7.86 -7.24
N HIS A 182 -3.66 8.48 -6.83
CA HIS A 182 -3.65 9.50 -5.79
C HIS A 182 -4.71 9.21 -4.75
N ARG A 183 -4.32 9.30 -3.46
CA ARG A 183 -5.24 9.15 -2.32
C ARG A 183 -5.06 10.31 -1.37
N ASN A 184 -6.15 10.96 -1.00
CA ASN A 184 -6.14 12.07 -0.05
C ASN A 184 -5.94 11.56 1.38
N GLU A 185 -4.79 10.95 1.65
CA GLU A 185 -4.43 10.45 2.97
C GLU A 185 -4.33 11.61 3.98
N PRO A 186 -4.81 11.42 5.23
CA PRO A 186 -4.66 12.43 6.27
C PRO A 186 -3.20 12.79 6.50
N SER A 187 -2.90 14.08 6.70
CA SER A 187 -1.52 14.58 6.86
C SER A 187 -0.76 13.88 7.99
N GLY A 188 -1.43 13.56 9.10
CA GLY A 188 -0.83 12.86 10.23
C GLY A 188 -0.50 11.39 9.99
N SER A 189 -0.93 10.81 8.88
CA SER A 189 -0.62 9.43 8.50
C SER A 189 0.55 9.31 7.53
N LEU A 190 1.03 10.41 6.96
CA LEU A 190 2.09 10.40 5.95
C LEU A 190 3.43 9.95 6.55
N HIS A 191 4.15 9.07 5.84
CA HIS A 191 5.40 8.51 6.33
C HIS A 191 6.36 8.14 5.20
N GLY A 192 7.28 9.04 4.86
CA GLY A 192 8.28 8.82 3.80
C GLY A 192 7.67 8.31 2.51
N LEU A 193 8.22 7.21 1.96
CA LEU A 193 7.65 6.49 0.81
C LEU A 193 6.61 5.43 1.22
N MET A 194 6.48 5.13 2.51
CA MET A 194 5.61 4.05 3.00
C MET A 194 4.13 4.46 3.00
N ARG A 195 3.84 5.74 3.20
CA ARG A 195 2.49 6.28 3.09
C ARG A 195 2.50 7.66 2.47
N VAL A 196 2.04 7.72 1.25
CA VAL A 196 2.09 8.87 0.35
C VAL A 196 0.70 9.19 -0.20
N ARG A 197 0.55 10.35 -0.81
CA ARG A 197 -0.69 10.73 -1.51
C ARG A 197 -0.64 10.49 -3.01
N ASN A 198 0.57 10.40 -3.56
CA ASN A 198 0.81 10.03 -4.96
C ASN A 198 1.78 8.86 -5.00
N PHE A 199 1.41 7.81 -5.71
CA PHE A 199 2.20 6.59 -5.87
C PHE A 199 1.91 5.92 -7.21
N THR A 200 2.86 5.14 -7.70
CA THR A 200 2.67 4.28 -8.86
C THR A 200 2.53 2.84 -8.39
N GLN A 201 1.53 2.16 -8.90
CA GLN A 201 1.36 0.72 -8.70
C GLN A 201 1.78 -0.02 -9.97
N ASP A 202 2.52 -1.10 -9.82
CA ASP A 202 2.70 -2.15 -10.81
C ASP A 202 1.47 -3.08 -10.80
N ASP A 203 0.34 -2.51 -11.15
CA ASP A 203 -0.97 -3.11 -10.95
C ASP A 203 -1.32 -4.08 -12.08
N GLY A 204 -1.84 -5.25 -11.73
CA GLY A 204 -2.24 -6.28 -12.68
C GLY A 204 -3.68 -6.75 -12.43
N HIS A 205 -4.44 -6.93 -13.52
CA HIS A 205 -5.78 -7.50 -13.49
C HIS A 205 -5.89 -8.67 -14.45
N ILE A 206 -6.35 -9.80 -13.92
CA ILE A 206 -6.53 -11.04 -14.68
C ILE A 206 -8.03 -11.28 -14.85
N PHE A 207 -8.47 -11.33 -16.09
CA PHE A 207 -9.82 -11.68 -16.48
C PHE A 207 -9.81 -13.14 -16.92
N CYS A 208 -10.49 -14.01 -16.18
CA CYS A 208 -10.46 -15.45 -16.39
C CYS A 208 -11.79 -16.11 -16.04
N THR A 209 -11.97 -17.37 -16.43
CA THR A 209 -13.12 -18.15 -15.97
C THR A 209 -12.91 -18.65 -14.53
N PRO A 210 -13.97 -19.02 -13.79
CA PRO A 210 -13.84 -19.58 -12.44
C PRO A 210 -12.87 -20.78 -12.36
N GLU A 211 -12.85 -21.61 -13.39
CA GLU A 211 -11.99 -22.81 -13.45
C GLU A 211 -10.50 -22.44 -13.60
N GLN A 212 -10.19 -21.29 -14.18
CA GLN A 212 -8.83 -20.81 -14.40
C GLN A 212 -8.23 -20.11 -13.17
N VAL A 213 -9.05 -19.65 -12.23
CA VAL A 213 -8.59 -18.83 -11.08
C VAL A 213 -7.47 -19.52 -10.30
N GLY A 214 -7.61 -20.82 -10.02
CA GLY A 214 -6.62 -21.55 -9.23
C GLY A 214 -5.24 -21.58 -9.87
N GLU A 215 -5.17 -21.73 -11.18
CA GLU A 215 -3.89 -21.74 -11.92
C GLU A 215 -3.31 -20.33 -12.03
N GLU A 216 -4.14 -19.30 -12.25
CA GLU A 216 -3.69 -17.92 -12.31
C GLU A 216 -3.11 -17.44 -10.98
N VAL A 217 -3.74 -17.80 -9.85
CA VAL A 217 -3.23 -17.49 -8.51
C VAL A 217 -1.90 -18.19 -8.25
N LYS A 218 -1.73 -19.45 -8.62
CA LYS A 218 -0.46 -20.19 -8.49
C LYS A 218 0.64 -19.52 -9.33
N ARG A 219 0.33 -19.17 -10.58
CA ARG A 219 1.24 -18.52 -11.50
C ARG A 219 1.71 -17.17 -10.94
N PHE A 220 0.77 -16.35 -10.47
CA PHE A 220 1.07 -15.06 -9.84
C PHE A 220 1.97 -15.23 -8.60
N ASN A 221 1.63 -16.14 -7.69
CA ASN A 221 2.43 -16.40 -6.51
C ASN A 221 3.85 -16.86 -6.87
N SER A 222 4.00 -17.74 -7.87
CA SER A 222 5.32 -18.20 -8.32
C SER A 222 6.17 -17.04 -8.86
N MET A 223 5.59 -16.15 -9.64
CA MET A 223 6.22 -14.93 -10.10
C MET A 223 6.67 -14.05 -8.93
N LEU A 224 5.77 -13.79 -7.99
CA LEU A 224 6.02 -12.95 -6.82
C LEU A 224 7.17 -13.51 -5.95
N TYR A 225 7.16 -14.81 -5.66
CA TYR A 225 8.24 -15.45 -4.89
C TYR A 225 9.59 -15.35 -5.62
N SER A 226 9.63 -15.52 -6.93
CA SER A 226 10.84 -15.38 -7.71
C SER A 226 11.40 -13.96 -7.64
N MET A 227 10.55 -12.96 -7.79
CA MET A 227 10.93 -11.54 -7.70
C MET A 227 11.47 -11.19 -6.31
N TYR A 228 10.79 -11.56 -5.25
CA TYR A 228 11.24 -11.27 -3.89
C TYR A 228 12.56 -11.95 -3.56
N LYS A 229 12.74 -13.21 -4.00
CA LYS A 229 14.00 -13.92 -3.81
C LYS A 229 15.18 -13.23 -4.51
N GLU A 230 14.98 -12.78 -5.74
CA GLU A 230 16.01 -12.02 -6.48
C GLU A 230 16.32 -10.67 -5.83
N LEU A 231 15.33 -10.04 -5.20
CA LEU A 231 15.49 -8.79 -4.44
C LEU A 231 16.10 -9.01 -3.05
N GLY A 232 16.43 -10.26 -2.68
CA GLY A 232 17.10 -10.60 -1.42
C GLY A 232 16.16 -10.78 -0.22
N PHE A 233 14.89 -11.06 -0.45
CA PHE A 233 13.94 -11.43 0.60
C PHE A 233 13.87 -12.95 0.71
N ASP A 234 14.49 -13.51 1.74
CA ASP A 234 14.54 -14.96 1.98
C ASP A 234 13.23 -15.52 2.55
N GLU A 235 12.49 -14.70 3.28
CA GLU A 235 11.21 -15.06 3.90
C GLU A 235 10.08 -14.17 3.41
N VAL A 236 9.02 -14.79 2.91
CA VAL A 236 7.78 -14.12 2.49
C VAL A 236 6.61 -14.74 3.26
N ILE A 237 5.91 -13.94 4.05
CA ILE A 237 4.74 -14.37 4.80
C ILE A 237 3.49 -14.08 3.97
N VAL A 238 2.83 -15.13 3.50
CA VAL A 238 1.54 -15.01 2.80
C VAL A 238 0.41 -15.10 3.82
N ARG A 239 -0.51 -14.17 3.75
CA ARG A 239 -1.73 -14.15 4.58
C ARG A 239 -2.94 -13.99 3.69
N MET A 240 -3.95 -14.81 3.93
CA MET A 240 -5.25 -14.68 3.27
C MET A 240 -6.11 -13.66 4.03
N SER A 241 -6.71 -12.72 3.30
CA SER A 241 -7.72 -11.81 3.86
C SER A 241 -9.06 -12.55 3.98
N THR A 242 -9.72 -12.38 5.10
CA THR A 242 -11.06 -12.94 5.33
C THR A 242 -12.12 -11.84 5.26
N ARG A 243 -13.38 -12.26 5.14
CA ARG A 243 -14.52 -11.34 5.09
C ARG A 243 -14.61 -10.49 6.36
N PRO A 244 -14.57 -9.13 6.27
CA PRO A 244 -14.75 -8.27 7.43
C PRO A 244 -16.23 -8.17 7.84
N GLU A 245 -16.50 -7.86 9.12
CA GLU A 245 -17.87 -7.62 9.60
C GLU A 245 -18.51 -6.41 8.90
N LYS A 246 -17.74 -5.31 8.75
CA LYS A 246 -18.14 -4.12 8.01
C LYS A 246 -17.59 -4.18 6.60
N ARG A 247 -18.45 -4.35 5.61
CA ARG A 247 -18.07 -4.53 4.21
C ARG A 247 -19.02 -3.83 3.25
N VAL A 248 -18.56 -3.56 2.05
CA VAL A 248 -19.36 -3.12 0.91
C VAL A 248 -19.80 -4.35 0.12
N GLY A 249 -21.03 -4.37 -0.37
CA GLY A 249 -21.62 -5.52 -1.06
C GLY A 249 -22.35 -6.50 -0.14
N ASP A 250 -23.18 -7.34 -0.75
CA ASP A 250 -23.95 -8.38 -0.07
C ASP A 250 -23.16 -9.69 0.15
N ASP A 251 -23.74 -10.61 0.87
CA ASP A 251 -23.09 -11.88 1.18
C ASP A 251 -22.86 -12.74 -0.08
N ALA A 252 -23.76 -12.70 -1.05
CA ALA A 252 -23.61 -13.44 -2.29
C ALA A 252 -22.41 -12.94 -3.11
N THR A 253 -22.23 -11.63 -3.19
CA THR A 253 -21.05 -11.02 -3.82
C THR A 253 -19.75 -11.41 -3.11
N TRP A 254 -19.76 -11.44 -1.78
CA TRP A 254 -18.59 -11.83 -1.00
C TRP A 254 -18.31 -13.33 -1.07
N ASP A 255 -19.33 -14.17 -1.14
CA ASP A 255 -19.16 -15.59 -1.33
C ASP A 255 -18.46 -15.90 -2.66
N LEU A 256 -18.88 -15.22 -3.74
CA LEU A 256 -18.17 -15.28 -5.01
C LEU A 256 -16.72 -14.80 -4.89
N SER A 257 -16.50 -13.67 -4.24
CA SER A 257 -15.16 -13.09 -4.07
C SER A 257 -14.20 -14.00 -3.29
N LEU A 258 -14.69 -14.69 -2.24
CA LEU A 258 -13.86 -15.57 -1.42
C LEU A 258 -13.59 -16.94 -2.06
N ILE A 259 -14.41 -17.40 -2.99
CA ILE A 259 -14.16 -18.60 -3.77
C ILE A 259 -12.93 -18.43 -4.67
N HIS A 260 -12.58 -17.21 -5.01
CA HIS A 260 -11.54 -16.86 -5.98
C HIS A 260 -10.23 -16.36 -5.36
N ILE A 261 -10.10 -16.37 -4.03
CA ILE A 261 -8.88 -15.96 -3.34
C ILE A 261 -8.05 -17.15 -2.86
#